data_fe894cad1d4f83794c9fe354aa62b7fb
#
_entry.id   fe894cad1d4f83794c9fe354aa62b7fb
#
_cell.length_a   1.000
_cell.length_b   1.000
_cell.length_c   1.000
_cell.angle_alpha   90.00
_cell.angle_beta   90.00
_cell.angle_gamma   90.00
#
_symmetry.space_group_name_H-M   'P 1'
#
loop_
_entity.id
_entity.type
_entity.pdbx_description
1 polymer ?
#
loop_
_entity_poly.entity_id
_entity_poly.type
_entity_poly.pdbx_seq_one_letter_code
_entity_poly.pdbx_strand_id
1 'polypeptide(L)'
;MRSILAALIAAVAIVIGVITQRLPAIIDRLLALDNDSPGLERLRIGAAMAGGGAAGTEAMADAIKTTVLAKMFGVRTTSSREAWRRLVQTMAEAEQLYLSPSWGFGLGPEKFAADEIAEGLKYVSHVTKLALDVYLEDAPRFVRLVSPTLKLIGDNPDAQYHLASLRSHDGPDRQRSAPKEFIVEGCRGSTVYFSFSVHTPGDGSGLSSGAFERVVTDINDESIGFDEKGCFKLYLSATNPGEDVLKGATWLETPEDASSLVTRHYFDTWPPGAISQTVDLSIRAANAPKEEHVPEPVADVVISYRIDLANDFLRRHTLLMPQPDPTTAPPFFALLPNMIGVPQKWKRGEEGMGAVDIAYAAGRFRLEDDEALILKGAVPRCRFGNVVLWNRFLQTFDYSAYDTHPVFHTLDTPADGKDSAPFTIVLSKQKPENYEGKWMYTEGRPMGTVFFRFLLPEGDAYTYQRIDTVVVPVDKVAQHLSA
;
A
#
# COMPACT_ATOMS: atom_id res chain seq x y z
N MET A 1 -18.76 51.41 -7.36
CA MET A 1 -18.20 50.05 -7.20
C MET A 1 -18.15 49.27 -8.51
N ARG A 2 -19.25 49.11 -9.26
CA ARG A 2 -19.26 48.32 -10.55
C ARG A 2 -18.28 48.85 -11.62
N SER A 3 -18.12 50.14 -11.75
CA SER A 3 -17.20 50.78 -12.70
C SER A 3 -15.72 50.62 -12.34
N ILE A 4 -15.39 50.54 -11.05
CA ILE A 4 -14.02 50.33 -10.57
C ILE A 4 -13.63 48.85 -10.79
N LEU A 5 -14.55 47.94 -10.53
CA LEU A 5 -14.32 46.53 -10.75
C LEU A 5 -14.13 46.19 -12.25
N ALA A 6 -14.94 46.82 -13.12
CA ALA A 6 -14.80 46.68 -14.57
C ALA A 6 -13.45 47.22 -15.08
N ALA A 7 -13.00 48.35 -14.54
CA ALA A 7 -11.69 48.92 -14.87
C ALA A 7 -10.54 48.05 -14.39
N LEU A 8 -10.68 47.44 -13.23
CA LEU A 8 -9.69 46.53 -12.69
C LEU A 8 -9.59 45.25 -13.53
N ILE A 9 -10.74 44.67 -13.92
CA ILE A 9 -10.79 43.50 -14.81
C ILE A 9 -10.18 43.82 -16.17
N ALA A 10 -10.48 44.97 -16.75
CA ALA A 10 -9.89 45.39 -17.99
C ALA A 10 -8.37 45.60 -17.88
N ALA A 11 -7.89 46.21 -16.79
CA ALA A 11 -6.47 46.39 -16.56
C ALA A 11 -5.75 45.01 -16.38
N VAL A 12 -6.34 44.08 -15.64
CA VAL A 12 -5.81 42.73 -15.51
C VAL A 12 -5.80 41.97 -16.84
N ALA A 13 -6.86 42.10 -17.66
CA ALA A 13 -6.92 41.49 -18.99
C ALA A 13 -5.86 42.07 -19.95
N ILE A 14 -5.61 43.41 -19.91
CA ILE A 14 -4.56 44.05 -20.67
C ILE A 14 -3.17 43.58 -20.22
N VAL A 15 -2.94 43.47 -18.90
CA VAL A 15 -1.67 42.98 -18.35
C VAL A 15 -1.46 41.53 -18.76
N ILE A 16 -2.48 40.67 -18.68
CA ILE A 16 -2.42 39.29 -19.16
C ILE A 16 -2.16 39.23 -20.68
N GLY A 17 -2.85 40.07 -21.47
CA GLY A 17 -2.65 40.13 -22.91
C GLY A 17 -1.24 40.60 -23.32
N VAL A 18 -0.69 41.59 -22.62
CA VAL A 18 0.70 42.05 -22.84
C VAL A 18 1.72 41.03 -22.39
N ILE A 19 1.45 40.34 -21.27
CA ILE A 19 2.31 39.26 -20.79
C ILE A 19 2.29 38.10 -21.76
N THR A 20 1.14 37.66 -22.26
CA THR A 20 1.05 36.54 -23.22
C THR A 20 1.65 36.87 -24.58
N GLN A 21 1.54 38.10 -25.08
CA GLN A 21 2.16 38.49 -26.35
C GLN A 21 3.67 38.74 -26.27
N ARG A 22 4.18 39.21 -25.13
CA ARG A 22 5.62 39.46 -24.93
C ARG A 22 6.35 38.36 -24.19
N LEU A 23 5.63 37.39 -23.63
CA LEU A 23 6.19 36.29 -22.87
C LEU A 23 7.23 35.46 -23.64
N PRO A 24 7.02 35.13 -24.95
CA PRO A 24 8.04 34.42 -25.71
C PRO A 24 9.36 35.20 -25.80
N ALA A 25 9.30 36.52 -26.09
CA ALA A 25 10.48 37.35 -26.20
C ALA A 25 11.19 37.60 -24.86
N ILE A 26 10.43 37.60 -23.76
CA ILE A 26 10.99 37.70 -22.41
C ILE A 26 11.64 36.34 -22.01
N ILE A 27 11.00 35.26 -22.38
CA ILE A 27 11.52 33.89 -22.17
C ILE A 27 12.81 33.72 -22.98
N ASP A 28 12.83 34.08 -24.24
CA ASP A 28 14.03 34.00 -25.09
C ASP A 28 15.19 34.86 -24.56
N ARG A 29 14.91 36.05 -24.02
CA ARG A 29 15.93 36.88 -23.36
C ARG A 29 16.40 36.32 -22.02
N LEU A 30 15.55 35.66 -21.27
CA LEU A 30 15.92 34.96 -20.02
C LEU A 30 16.69 33.69 -20.33
N LEU A 31 16.36 33.00 -21.40
CA LEU A 31 17.04 31.80 -21.91
C LEU A 31 18.47 32.11 -22.42
N ALA A 32 18.69 33.29 -22.96
CA ALA A 32 20.01 33.73 -23.44
C ALA A 32 20.99 34.04 -22.30
N LEU A 33 20.52 34.12 -21.05
CA LEU A 33 21.33 34.55 -19.90
C LEU A 33 21.84 33.40 -19.01
N ASP A 34 21.31 32.18 -19.15
CA ASP A 34 21.76 31.05 -18.35
C ASP A 34 21.25 29.72 -18.92
N ASN A 35 22.10 29.05 -19.69
CA ASN A 35 21.70 27.80 -20.40
C ASN A 35 21.60 26.54 -19.52
N ASP A 36 22.00 26.61 -18.24
CA ASP A 36 22.11 25.45 -17.36
C ASP A 36 21.09 25.43 -16.22
N SER A 37 20.05 26.26 -16.26
CA SER A 37 19.05 26.31 -15.19
C SER A 37 17.90 25.32 -15.42
N PRO A 38 17.68 24.34 -14.50
CA PRO A 38 16.54 23.39 -14.58
C PRO A 38 15.16 24.06 -14.64
N GLY A 39 15.05 25.29 -14.10
CA GLY A 39 13.82 26.09 -14.16
C GLY A 39 13.44 26.52 -15.59
N LEU A 40 14.42 26.63 -16.49
CA LEU A 40 14.22 27.04 -17.87
C LEU A 40 13.70 25.90 -18.75
N GLU A 41 14.11 24.67 -18.48
CA GLU A 41 13.57 23.50 -19.18
C GLU A 41 12.08 23.30 -18.87
N ARG A 42 11.66 23.61 -17.67
CA ARG A 42 10.25 23.54 -17.23
C ARG A 42 9.40 24.70 -17.77
N LEU A 43 9.97 25.88 -17.94
CA LEU A 43 9.32 26.96 -18.70
C LEU A 43 9.07 26.57 -20.17
N ARG A 44 9.99 25.80 -20.77
CA ARG A 44 9.80 25.21 -22.11
C ARG A 44 8.69 24.16 -22.13
N ILE A 45 8.66 23.27 -21.16
CA ILE A 45 7.63 22.24 -21.01
C ILE A 45 6.29 22.87 -20.68
N GLY A 46 6.23 23.86 -19.77
CA GLY A 46 5.03 24.60 -19.43
C GLY A 46 4.49 25.45 -20.61
N ALA A 47 5.37 26.07 -21.40
CA ALA A 47 4.99 26.79 -22.59
C ALA A 47 4.48 25.86 -23.72
N ALA A 48 5.04 24.65 -23.84
CA ALA A 48 4.55 23.63 -24.75
C ALA A 48 3.22 23.01 -24.31
N MET A 49 2.96 22.96 -23.02
CA MET A 49 1.70 22.47 -22.43
C MET A 49 0.62 23.56 -22.33
N ALA A 50 0.94 24.83 -22.45
CA ALA A 50 -0.01 25.95 -22.37
C ALA A 50 -1.07 25.99 -23.50
N GLY A 51 -0.98 25.08 -24.47
CA GLY A 51 -2.07 24.79 -25.41
C GLY A 51 -3.21 23.94 -24.84
N GLY A 52 -3.15 23.49 -23.58
CA GLY A 52 -3.96 22.41 -23.00
C GLY A 52 -4.70 22.71 -21.68
N GLY A 53 -5.22 23.93 -21.45
CA GLY A 53 -6.19 24.14 -20.36
C GLY A 53 -5.63 24.60 -19.00
N ALA A 54 -6.50 24.68 -17.96
CA ALA A 54 -6.24 25.30 -16.65
C ALA A 54 -4.99 24.78 -15.92
N ALA A 55 -4.66 23.50 -16.05
CA ALA A 55 -3.48 22.89 -15.42
C ALA A 55 -2.14 23.44 -15.98
N GLY A 56 -2.09 23.80 -17.27
CA GLY A 56 -0.91 24.40 -17.88
C GLY A 56 -0.67 25.84 -17.42
N THR A 57 -1.73 26.58 -17.13
CA THR A 57 -1.63 27.95 -16.61
C THR A 57 -1.19 28.01 -15.15
N GLU A 58 -1.59 27.08 -14.33
CA GLU A 58 -1.13 26.95 -12.93
C GLU A 58 0.36 26.59 -12.84
N ALA A 59 0.79 25.60 -13.62
CA ALA A 59 2.20 25.20 -13.67
C ALA A 59 3.10 26.36 -14.17
N MET A 60 2.63 27.14 -15.14
CA MET A 60 3.35 28.30 -15.65
C MET A 60 3.39 29.43 -14.62
N ALA A 61 2.28 29.71 -13.91
CA ALA A 61 2.23 30.69 -12.85
C ALA A 61 3.16 30.36 -11.68
N ASP A 62 3.24 29.10 -11.32
CA ASP A 62 4.13 28.63 -10.24
C ASP A 62 5.61 28.68 -10.68
N ALA A 63 5.92 28.33 -11.94
CA ALA A 63 7.27 28.47 -12.50
C ALA A 63 7.73 29.94 -12.54
N ILE A 64 6.85 30.87 -12.93
CA ILE A 64 7.13 32.32 -12.92
C ILE A 64 7.35 32.82 -11.49
N LYS A 65 6.44 32.49 -10.59
CA LYS A 65 6.54 32.86 -9.15
C LYS A 65 7.85 32.35 -8.55
N THR A 66 8.19 31.12 -8.84
CA THR A 66 9.40 30.45 -8.36
C THR A 66 10.67 31.11 -8.89
N THR A 67 10.70 31.46 -10.20
CA THR A 67 11.84 32.15 -10.83
C THR A 67 11.99 33.58 -10.29
N VAL A 68 10.88 34.30 -10.10
CA VAL A 68 10.89 35.67 -9.53
C VAL A 68 11.38 35.64 -8.07
N LEU A 69 10.88 34.73 -7.26
CA LEU A 69 11.31 34.59 -5.85
C LEU A 69 12.80 34.19 -5.78
N ALA A 70 13.27 33.32 -6.65
CA ALA A 70 14.70 32.96 -6.69
C ALA A 70 15.59 34.15 -7.01
N LYS A 71 15.18 34.99 -7.97
CA LYS A 71 15.95 36.22 -8.34
C LYS A 71 15.87 37.32 -7.31
N MET A 72 14.68 37.54 -6.68
CA MET A 72 14.48 38.61 -5.70
C MET A 72 15.11 38.32 -4.36
N PHE A 73 15.11 37.06 -3.94
CA PHE A 73 15.54 36.66 -2.59
C PHE A 73 16.78 35.76 -2.55
N GLY A 74 17.42 35.54 -3.70
CA GLY A 74 18.59 34.63 -3.79
C GLY A 74 18.26 33.15 -3.47
N VAL A 75 16.98 32.79 -3.46
CA VAL A 75 16.53 31.44 -3.17
C VAL A 75 16.64 30.61 -4.45
N ARG A 76 17.67 29.80 -4.60
CA ARG A 76 17.74 28.81 -5.65
C ARG A 76 16.63 27.79 -5.47
N THR A 77 15.73 27.65 -6.44
CA THR A 77 14.81 26.52 -6.50
C THR A 77 15.55 25.31 -7.02
N THR A 78 15.55 24.26 -6.24
CA THR A 78 16.14 22.98 -6.65
C THR A 78 15.01 22.02 -7.03
N SER A 79 15.32 21.00 -7.82
CA SER A 79 14.35 19.97 -8.21
C SER A 79 13.75 19.28 -6.98
N SER A 80 14.56 19.02 -5.96
CA SER A 80 14.10 18.41 -4.70
C SER A 80 13.13 19.28 -3.91
N ARG A 81 13.29 20.63 -3.94
CA ARG A 81 12.32 21.53 -3.30
C ARG A 81 10.96 21.51 -3.98
N GLU A 82 10.93 21.35 -5.30
CA GLU A 82 9.69 21.24 -6.04
C GLU A 82 9.02 19.87 -5.81
N ALA A 83 9.79 18.80 -5.79
CA ALA A 83 9.27 17.48 -5.42
C ALA A 83 8.68 17.47 -4.00
N TRP A 84 9.37 18.13 -3.05
CA TRP A 84 8.86 18.32 -1.69
C TRP A 84 7.53 19.07 -1.67
N ARG A 85 7.38 20.13 -2.45
CA ARG A 85 6.11 20.87 -2.53
C ARG A 85 4.99 20.00 -3.10
N ARG A 86 5.27 19.18 -4.12
CA ARG A 86 4.29 18.21 -4.64
C ARG A 86 3.86 17.22 -3.57
N LEU A 87 4.78 16.69 -2.79
CA LEU A 87 4.46 15.80 -1.68
C LEU A 87 3.57 16.47 -0.63
N VAL A 88 3.91 17.70 -0.21
CA VAL A 88 3.09 18.48 0.72
C VAL A 88 1.70 18.78 0.16
N GLN A 89 1.61 19.11 -1.12
CA GLN A 89 0.34 19.30 -1.80
C GLN A 89 -0.49 18.02 -1.82
N THR A 90 0.10 16.88 -2.12
CA THR A 90 -0.61 15.58 -2.08
C THR A 90 -1.11 15.26 -0.68
N MET A 91 -0.36 15.57 0.38
CA MET A 91 -0.84 15.40 1.75
C MET A 91 -2.07 16.28 2.05
N ALA A 92 -2.08 17.52 1.59
CA ALA A 92 -3.23 18.42 1.73
C ALA A 92 -4.43 17.93 0.89
N GLU A 93 -4.20 17.47 -0.34
CA GLU A 93 -5.26 16.87 -1.17
C GLU A 93 -5.82 15.60 -0.53
N ALA A 94 -4.98 14.76 0.07
CA ALA A 94 -5.40 13.57 0.78
C ALA A 94 -6.29 13.93 1.98
N GLU A 95 -5.92 14.95 2.76
CA GLU A 95 -6.76 15.46 3.85
C GLU A 95 -8.13 15.95 3.35
N GLN A 96 -8.17 16.69 2.26
CA GLN A 96 -9.40 17.32 1.76
C GLN A 96 -10.31 16.34 0.99
N LEU A 97 -9.72 15.46 0.18
CA LEU A 97 -10.47 14.60 -0.75
C LEU A 97 -10.63 13.18 -0.21
N TYR A 98 -9.53 12.56 0.19
CA TYR A 98 -9.56 11.17 0.67
C TYR A 98 -10.30 11.01 1.99
N LEU A 99 -10.25 12.02 2.85
CA LEU A 99 -11.01 12.07 4.10
C LEU A 99 -12.38 12.75 3.95
N SER A 100 -12.83 13.01 2.72
CA SER A 100 -14.17 13.58 2.50
C SER A 100 -15.25 12.51 2.66
N PRO A 101 -16.49 12.89 3.04
CA PRO A 101 -17.61 11.94 3.14
C PRO A 101 -17.96 11.23 1.83
N SER A 102 -17.60 11.82 0.68
CA SER A 102 -17.79 11.21 -0.63
C SER A 102 -16.77 10.11 -0.92
N TRP A 103 -15.67 10.07 -0.19
CA TRP A 103 -14.69 9.01 -0.24
C TRP A 103 -15.06 7.94 0.79
N GLY A 104 -15.50 6.84 0.37
CA GLY A 104 -15.77 5.81 1.34
C GLY A 104 -15.64 4.47 0.69
N PHE A 105 -14.55 3.80 0.63
CA PHE A 105 -14.41 2.39 0.29
C PHE A 105 -15.77 1.66 0.14
N GLY A 106 -16.75 2.33 -0.53
CA GLY A 106 -18.13 1.93 -0.71
C GLY A 106 -18.94 1.75 0.57
N LEU A 107 -18.54 2.33 1.69
CA LEU A 107 -19.36 2.38 2.90
C LEU A 107 -20.50 3.41 2.81
N GLY A 108 -20.63 4.06 1.64
CA GLY A 108 -21.68 5.04 1.36
C GLY A 108 -21.29 6.47 1.74
N PRO A 109 -22.11 7.47 1.36
CA PRO A 109 -21.84 8.89 1.61
C PRO A 109 -22.13 9.31 3.06
N GLU A 110 -22.00 8.42 4.01
CA GLU A 110 -22.23 8.72 5.41
C GLU A 110 -21.17 9.68 5.92
N LYS A 111 -21.61 10.62 6.75
CA LYS A 111 -20.72 11.59 7.36
C LYS A 111 -19.65 10.86 8.17
N PHE A 112 -18.40 11.24 7.97
CA PHE A 112 -17.35 10.82 8.86
C PHE A 112 -17.62 11.33 10.28
N ALA A 113 -17.56 10.45 11.26
CA ALA A 113 -17.44 10.87 12.65
C ALA A 113 -16.05 11.51 12.86
N ALA A 114 -15.93 12.34 13.89
CA ALA A 114 -14.66 12.99 14.20
C ALA A 114 -13.52 11.98 14.41
N ASP A 115 -13.83 10.85 15.03
CA ASP A 115 -12.86 9.76 15.27
C ASP A 115 -12.39 9.11 13.97
N GLU A 116 -13.28 8.96 12.98
CA GLU A 116 -12.91 8.42 11.67
C GLU A 116 -11.99 9.35 10.89
N ILE A 117 -12.18 10.68 11.01
CA ILE A 117 -11.24 11.65 10.42
C ILE A 117 -9.86 11.52 11.07
N ALA A 118 -9.81 11.40 12.40
CA ALA A 118 -8.55 11.19 13.13
C ALA A 118 -7.83 9.90 12.68
N GLU A 119 -8.57 8.80 12.49
CA GLU A 119 -8.03 7.56 11.94
C GLU A 119 -7.52 7.71 10.51
N GLY A 120 -8.25 8.43 9.68
CA GLY A 120 -7.84 8.73 8.31
C GLY A 120 -6.54 9.55 8.28
N LEU A 121 -6.39 10.56 9.14
CA LEU A 121 -5.14 11.31 9.29
C LEU A 121 -3.99 10.42 9.78
N LYS A 122 -4.26 9.51 10.71
CA LYS A 122 -3.29 8.51 11.16
C LYS A 122 -2.88 7.60 10.00
N TYR A 123 -3.83 7.13 9.18
CA TYR A 123 -3.55 6.31 8.00
C TYR A 123 -2.66 7.06 6.99
N VAL A 124 -3.03 8.28 6.58
CA VAL A 124 -2.23 9.12 5.66
C VAL A 124 -0.81 9.33 6.20
N SER A 125 -0.68 9.57 7.51
CA SER A 125 0.63 9.72 8.17
C SER A 125 1.46 8.45 8.09
N HIS A 126 0.85 7.27 8.31
CA HIS A 126 1.53 5.98 8.21
C HIS A 126 1.98 5.66 6.78
N VAL A 127 1.11 5.92 5.77
CA VAL A 127 1.47 5.74 4.35
C VAL A 127 2.63 6.67 3.98
N THR A 128 2.58 7.95 4.39
CA THR A 128 3.65 8.91 4.15
C THR A 128 4.97 8.46 4.79
N LYS A 129 4.92 8.00 6.04
CA LYS A 129 6.10 7.48 6.73
C LYS A 129 6.71 6.31 5.98
N LEU A 130 5.90 5.30 5.61
CA LEU A 130 6.40 4.14 4.86
C LEU A 130 7.00 4.56 3.52
N ALA A 131 6.34 5.45 2.79
CA ALA A 131 6.83 5.97 1.51
C ALA A 131 8.22 6.61 1.65
N LEU A 132 8.42 7.44 2.67
CA LEU A 132 9.71 8.08 2.93
C LEU A 132 10.75 7.05 3.39
N ASP A 133 10.39 6.12 4.26
CA ASP A 133 11.30 5.07 4.74
C ASP A 133 11.80 4.17 3.59
N VAL A 134 10.95 3.89 2.60
CA VAL A 134 11.30 3.01 1.47
C VAL A 134 12.05 3.78 0.40
N TYR A 135 11.56 4.95 -0.03
CA TYR A 135 12.05 5.60 -1.25
C TYR A 135 13.04 6.72 -1.03
N LEU A 136 12.95 7.48 0.09
CA LEU A 136 13.88 8.58 0.33
C LEU A 136 15.31 8.08 0.57
N GLU A 137 15.43 6.97 1.30
CA GLU A 137 16.71 6.31 1.58
C GLU A 137 17.01 5.16 0.60
N ASP A 138 16.27 5.11 -0.52
CA ASP A 138 16.49 4.10 -1.55
C ASP A 138 17.83 4.34 -2.25
N ALA A 139 18.81 3.59 -1.82
CA ALA A 139 20.11 3.54 -2.48
C ALA A 139 20.22 2.20 -3.18
N PRO A 140 20.16 2.13 -4.53
CA PRO A 140 20.14 0.85 -5.25
C PRO A 140 21.29 -0.10 -4.92
N ARG A 141 22.42 0.43 -4.49
CA ARG A 141 23.58 -0.39 -4.04
C ARG A 141 23.45 -0.92 -2.62
N PHE A 142 22.56 -0.35 -1.82
CA PHE A 142 22.36 -0.65 -0.41
C PHE A 142 20.89 -0.97 -0.15
N VAL A 143 20.35 -1.90 -0.93
CA VAL A 143 18.99 -2.39 -0.76
C VAL A 143 18.76 -2.84 0.67
N ARG A 144 17.59 -2.52 1.20
CA ARG A 144 17.20 -2.87 2.57
C ARG A 144 15.74 -3.29 2.64
N LEU A 145 15.43 -4.09 3.63
CA LEU A 145 14.07 -4.44 4.00
C LEU A 145 13.56 -3.43 5.02
N VAL A 146 12.43 -2.83 4.71
CA VAL A 146 11.72 -1.89 5.58
C VAL A 146 10.48 -2.57 6.13
N SER A 147 10.35 -2.65 7.44
CA SER A 147 9.12 -3.12 8.07
C SER A 147 8.10 -1.98 8.13
N PRO A 148 6.92 -2.13 7.52
CA PRO A 148 5.89 -1.10 7.59
C PRO A 148 5.41 -0.90 9.01
N THR A 149 4.86 0.27 9.26
CA THR A 149 4.16 0.57 10.50
C THR A 149 2.98 -0.39 10.65
N LEU A 150 2.70 -0.79 11.89
CA LEU A 150 1.48 -1.51 12.21
C LEU A 150 0.25 -0.74 11.73
N LYS A 151 -0.81 -1.44 11.32
CA LYS A 151 -2.06 -0.87 10.82
C LYS A 151 -1.89 -0.04 9.54
N LEU A 152 -1.60 -0.72 8.46
CA LEU A 152 -1.38 -0.10 7.16
C LEU A 152 -1.86 -1.00 6.03
N ILE A 153 -2.70 -0.47 5.13
CA ILE A 153 -3.04 -1.06 3.82
C ILE A 153 -3.43 -2.55 3.93
N GLY A 154 -4.47 -2.84 4.71
CA GLY A 154 -4.95 -4.22 4.88
C GLY A 154 -4.08 -5.04 5.81
N ASP A 155 -3.59 -4.44 6.88
CA ASP A 155 -2.75 -5.10 7.89
C ASP A 155 -3.41 -6.32 8.52
N ASN A 156 -2.58 -7.13 9.12
CA ASN A 156 -2.98 -8.35 9.81
C ASN A 156 -2.19 -8.50 11.11
N PRO A 157 -2.86 -8.64 12.26
CA PRO A 157 -2.19 -8.84 13.54
C PRO A 157 -1.28 -10.07 13.58
N ASP A 158 -1.64 -11.12 12.83
CA ASP A 158 -0.91 -12.39 12.79
C ASP A 158 0.27 -12.37 11.81
N ALA A 159 0.56 -11.23 11.15
CA ALA A 159 1.58 -11.18 10.11
C ALA A 159 2.53 -9.99 10.25
N GLN A 160 3.80 -10.23 9.98
CA GLN A 160 4.79 -9.18 9.72
C GLN A 160 5.07 -9.07 8.23
N TYR A 161 5.27 -7.85 7.78
CA TYR A 161 5.56 -7.52 6.39
C TYR A 161 6.89 -6.77 6.30
N HIS A 162 7.60 -6.99 5.19
CA HIS A 162 8.75 -6.16 4.82
C HIS A 162 8.64 -5.80 3.36
N LEU A 163 9.16 -4.62 3.03
CA LEU A 163 9.21 -4.09 1.69
C LEU A 163 10.65 -3.69 1.35
N ALA A 164 11.13 -4.10 0.19
CA ALA A 164 12.40 -3.63 -0.36
C ALA A 164 12.18 -3.08 -1.77
N SER A 165 12.83 -1.96 -2.08
CA SER A 165 12.93 -1.46 -3.45
C SER A 165 13.98 -2.29 -4.20
N LEU A 166 13.62 -2.82 -5.37
CA LEU A 166 14.52 -3.60 -6.25
C LEU A 166 14.96 -2.82 -7.49
N ARG A 167 14.80 -1.51 -7.46
CA ARG A 167 15.08 -0.65 -8.60
C ARG A 167 16.54 -0.75 -9.05
N SER A 168 16.72 -0.78 -10.36
CA SER A 168 18.04 -0.96 -10.98
C SER A 168 18.85 0.34 -11.15
N HIS A 169 18.29 1.51 -10.80
CA HIS A 169 18.96 2.80 -10.93
C HIS A 169 18.27 3.91 -10.12
N ASP A 170 18.99 4.96 -9.83
CA ASP A 170 18.51 6.19 -9.17
C ASP A 170 17.85 7.17 -10.18
N GLY A 171 16.90 6.70 -10.98
CA GLY A 171 16.16 7.57 -11.89
C GLY A 171 17.05 8.26 -12.93
N PRO A 172 17.11 9.60 -12.92
CA PRO A 172 17.87 10.37 -13.91
C PRO A 172 19.39 10.16 -13.83
N ASP A 173 19.90 9.73 -12.69
CA ASP A 173 21.32 9.40 -12.55
C ASP A 173 21.62 7.95 -12.94
N ARG A 174 21.62 7.70 -14.26
CA ARG A 174 21.91 6.37 -14.81
C ARG A 174 23.36 5.90 -14.58
N GLN A 175 24.25 6.77 -14.12
CA GLN A 175 25.63 6.39 -13.80
C GLN A 175 25.70 5.57 -12.50
N ARG A 176 24.68 5.69 -11.65
CA ARG A 176 24.52 4.87 -10.45
C ARG A 176 23.66 3.64 -10.74
N SER A 177 24.08 2.84 -11.73
CA SER A 177 23.40 1.57 -12.00
C SER A 177 23.46 0.67 -10.76
N ALA A 178 22.31 0.16 -10.36
CA ALA A 178 22.18 -0.80 -9.29
C ALA A 178 22.50 -2.22 -9.75
N PRO A 179 22.85 -3.09 -8.82
CA PRO A 179 22.83 -4.52 -9.04
C PRO A 179 21.42 -4.95 -9.48
N LYS A 180 21.34 -5.83 -10.47
CA LYS A 180 20.10 -6.46 -10.91
C LYS A 180 19.84 -7.79 -10.20
N GLU A 181 20.76 -8.20 -9.34
CA GLU A 181 20.75 -9.47 -8.65
C GLU A 181 20.89 -9.25 -7.15
N PHE A 182 20.09 -9.95 -6.38
CA PHE A 182 20.04 -9.80 -4.94
C PHE A 182 20.09 -11.15 -4.25
N ILE A 183 20.54 -11.13 -3.01
CA ILE A 183 20.49 -12.27 -2.11
C ILE A 183 19.64 -11.90 -0.91
N VAL A 184 18.65 -12.73 -0.61
CA VAL A 184 17.87 -12.67 0.63
C VAL A 184 18.24 -13.86 1.49
N GLU A 185 18.60 -13.61 2.72
CA GLU A 185 18.99 -14.63 3.70
C GLU A 185 18.18 -14.42 4.98
N GLY A 186 17.74 -15.53 5.59
CA GLY A 186 16.98 -15.48 6.82
C GLY A 186 16.71 -16.87 7.39
N CYS A 187 15.99 -16.89 8.51
CA CYS A 187 15.59 -18.14 9.14
C CYS A 187 14.08 -18.15 9.39
N ARG A 188 13.46 -19.33 9.24
CA ARG A 188 12.02 -19.51 9.40
C ARG A 188 11.53 -19.10 10.80
N GLY A 189 12.30 -19.39 11.84
CA GLY A 189 11.90 -19.14 13.21
C GLY A 189 10.59 -19.84 13.56
N SER A 190 9.68 -19.13 14.23
CA SER A 190 8.35 -19.63 14.64
C SER A 190 7.24 -19.33 13.62
N THR A 191 7.58 -18.90 12.39
CA THR A 191 6.56 -18.64 11.38
C THR A 191 5.87 -19.93 10.93
N VAL A 192 4.54 -19.89 10.85
CA VAL A 192 3.74 -20.97 10.29
C VAL A 192 3.71 -20.95 8.79
N TYR A 193 3.93 -19.76 8.20
CA TYR A 193 3.99 -19.53 6.77
C TYR A 193 4.79 -18.26 6.49
N PHE A 194 5.56 -18.27 5.42
CA PHE A 194 6.09 -17.03 4.84
C PHE A 194 6.20 -17.11 3.32
N SER A 195 6.18 -15.94 2.69
CA SER A 195 6.29 -15.80 1.24
C SER A 195 7.02 -14.54 0.83
N PHE A 196 7.50 -14.56 -0.41
CA PHE A 196 8.15 -13.46 -1.10
C PHE A 196 7.41 -13.22 -2.42
N SER A 197 6.98 -11.99 -2.66
CA SER A 197 6.30 -11.60 -3.90
C SER A 197 7.09 -10.48 -4.57
N VAL A 198 7.43 -10.66 -5.84
CA VAL A 198 8.08 -9.66 -6.68
C VAL A 198 7.00 -8.89 -7.43
N HIS A 199 7.09 -7.56 -7.39
CA HIS A 199 6.15 -6.66 -8.03
C HIS A 199 6.81 -5.86 -9.15
N THR A 200 6.04 -5.54 -10.20
CA THR A 200 6.43 -4.63 -11.28
C THR A 200 5.46 -3.47 -11.37
N PRO A 201 5.86 -2.33 -11.97
CA PRO A 201 4.94 -1.24 -12.28
C PRO A 201 3.82 -1.72 -13.23
N GLY A 202 2.57 -1.37 -12.90
CA GLY A 202 1.41 -1.78 -13.69
C GLY A 202 1.28 -1.05 -15.03
N ASP A 203 1.79 0.18 -15.12
CA ASP A 203 1.55 1.12 -16.22
C ASP A 203 2.76 1.36 -17.14
N GLY A 204 3.90 0.75 -16.86
CA GLY A 204 5.14 0.99 -17.63
C GLY A 204 5.70 2.41 -17.55
N SER A 205 5.15 3.26 -16.69
CA SER A 205 5.50 4.70 -16.59
C SER A 205 6.77 4.88 -15.81
N GLY A 206 7.76 4.30 -15.76
CA GLY A 206 9.07 4.51 -15.09
C GLY A 206 9.12 5.44 -13.85
N LEU A 207 8.01 6.11 -13.54
CA LEU A 207 7.78 6.97 -12.38
C LEU A 207 6.91 6.31 -11.31
N SER A 208 6.37 5.11 -11.60
CA SER A 208 5.60 4.36 -10.63
C SER A 208 6.47 3.87 -9.49
N SER A 209 5.98 3.96 -8.26
CA SER A 209 6.59 3.31 -7.12
C SER A 209 6.66 1.79 -7.30
N GLY A 210 5.74 1.21 -8.09
CA GLY A 210 5.64 -0.20 -8.42
C GLY A 210 5.33 -1.11 -7.24
N ALA A 211 5.34 -0.57 -6.03
CA ALA A 211 5.02 -1.34 -4.84
C ALA A 211 3.54 -1.66 -4.79
N PHE A 212 3.21 -2.92 -4.60
CA PHE A 212 1.84 -3.43 -4.53
C PHE A 212 1.00 -3.25 -5.81
N GLU A 213 1.63 -3.08 -6.97
CA GLU A 213 0.88 -2.93 -8.21
C GLU A 213 0.53 -4.27 -8.82
N ARG A 214 1.50 -5.01 -9.32
CA ARG A 214 1.26 -6.30 -9.96
C ARG A 214 2.25 -7.35 -9.48
N VAL A 215 1.74 -8.44 -8.91
CA VAL A 215 2.58 -9.59 -8.55
C VAL A 215 2.95 -10.35 -9.83
N VAL A 216 4.23 -10.42 -10.14
CA VAL A 216 4.74 -11.13 -11.33
C VAL A 216 5.33 -12.49 -10.99
N THR A 217 6.00 -12.58 -9.84
CA THR A 217 6.59 -13.82 -9.34
C THR A 217 6.39 -13.90 -7.83
N ASP A 218 6.26 -15.10 -7.33
CA ASP A 218 6.13 -15.36 -5.90
C ASP A 218 6.73 -16.73 -5.56
N ILE A 219 7.16 -16.88 -4.34
CA ILE A 219 7.62 -18.12 -3.75
C ILE A 219 7.23 -18.15 -2.26
N ASN A 220 6.92 -19.32 -1.75
CA ASN A 220 6.60 -19.53 -0.35
C ASN A 220 7.50 -20.61 0.27
N ASP A 221 7.34 -20.85 1.55
CA ASP A 221 8.15 -21.76 2.34
C ASP A 221 8.01 -23.26 1.95
N GLU A 222 7.06 -23.63 1.08
CA GLU A 222 6.97 -24.99 0.53
C GLU A 222 7.99 -25.24 -0.58
N SER A 223 8.41 -24.17 -1.27
CA SER A 223 9.32 -24.22 -2.40
C SER A 223 10.73 -23.72 -2.06
N ILE A 224 10.95 -23.24 -0.86
CA ILE A 224 12.24 -22.75 -0.39
C ILE A 224 13.03 -23.88 0.28
N GLY A 225 14.30 -24.03 -0.11
CA GLY A 225 15.23 -24.95 0.54
C GLY A 225 15.71 -24.40 1.89
N PHE A 226 15.71 -25.25 2.93
CA PHE A 226 16.20 -24.92 4.26
C PHE A 226 17.40 -25.75 4.65
N ASP A 227 18.30 -25.16 5.42
CA ASP A 227 19.36 -25.89 6.10
C ASP A 227 18.82 -26.58 7.38
N GLU A 228 19.74 -27.29 8.07
CA GLU A 228 19.43 -28.01 9.31
C GLU A 228 18.94 -27.11 10.46
N LYS A 229 19.21 -25.79 10.39
CA LYS A 229 18.79 -24.79 11.37
C LYS A 229 17.48 -24.10 10.99
N GLY A 230 16.90 -24.45 9.86
CA GLY A 230 15.70 -23.80 9.33
C GLY A 230 15.99 -22.43 8.69
N CYS A 231 17.25 -22.18 8.30
CA CYS A 231 17.63 -20.97 7.58
C CYS A 231 17.63 -21.22 6.08
N PHE A 232 17.45 -20.15 5.30
CA PHE A 232 17.30 -20.22 3.86
C PHE A 232 18.11 -19.12 3.17
N LYS A 233 18.32 -19.32 1.87
CA LYS A 233 18.91 -18.33 1.00
C LYS A 233 18.17 -18.31 -0.32
N LEU A 234 17.73 -17.11 -0.74
CA LEU A 234 17.15 -16.86 -2.05
C LEU A 234 18.14 -16.09 -2.91
N TYR A 235 18.23 -16.44 -4.17
CA TYR A 235 18.94 -15.70 -5.19
C TYR A 235 17.93 -15.11 -6.18
N LEU A 236 17.87 -13.80 -6.25
CA LEU A 236 16.94 -13.03 -7.07
C LEU A 236 17.66 -12.58 -8.34
N SER A 237 17.15 -12.99 -9.50
CA SER A 237 17.69 -12.58 -10.81
C SER A 237 16.68 -12.82 -11.92
N ALA A 238 16.84 -12.14 -13.07
CA ALA A 238 15.93 -12.29 -14.20
C ALA A 238 16.02 -13.67 -14.87
N THR A 239 17.18 -14.29 -14.82
CA THR A 239 17.42 -15.64 -15.38
C THR A 239 18.10 -16.51 -14.33
N ASN A 240 17.77 -17.81 -14.34
CA ASN A 240 18.41 -18.76 -13.44
C ASN A 240 19.92 -18.83 -13.74
N PRO A 241 20.79 -18.45 -12.79
CA PRO A 241 22.24 -18.37 -13.02
C PRO A 241 22.93 -19.75 -13.00
N GLY A 242 22.23 -20.83 -12.69
CA GLY A 242 22.74 -22.19 -12.55
C GLY A 242 23.35 -22.51 -11.19
N GLU A 243 23.55 -23.80 -10.91
CA GLU A 243 23.95 -24.32 -9.60
C GLU A 243 25.31 -23.81 -9.12
N ASP A 244 26.24 -23.54 -10.03
CA ASP A 244 27.55 -23.01 -9.68
C ASP A 244 27.49 -21.63 -9.01
N VAL A 245 26.46 -20.84 -9.34
CA VAL A 245 26.20 -19.51 -8.73
C VAL A 245 25.29 -19.64 -7.53
N LEU A 246 24.23 -20.45 -7.65
CA LEU A 246 23.23 -20.64 -6.58
C LEU A 246 23.86 -21.23 -5.32
N LYS A 247 24.74 -22.23 -5.46
CA LYS A 247 25.41 -22.90 -4.33
C LYS A 247 24.42 -23.34 -3.24
N GLY A 248 23.30 -23.92 -3.64
CA GLY A 248 22.23 -24.35 -2.75
C GLY A 248 21.20 -23.27 -2.38
N ALA A 249 21.32 -22.05 -2.88
CA ALA A 249 20.26 -21.05 -2.76
C ALA A 249 19.06 -21.41 -3.64
N THR A 250 17.87 -21.10 -3.18
CA THR A 250 16.68 -21.20 -4.03
C THR A 250 16.59 -19.98 -4.97
N TRP A 251 16.40 -20.22 -6.26
CA TRP A 251 16.25 -19.13 -7.22
C TRP A 251 14.82 -18.57 -7.21
N LEU A 252 14.72 -17.24 -7.18
CA LEU A 252 13.48 -16.50 -7.36
C LEU A 252 13.61 -15.64 -8.61
N GLU A 253 12.80 -15.94 -9.63
CA GLU A 253 12.75 -15.13 -10.84
C GLU A 253 12.36 -13.69 -10.51
N THR A 254 13.19 -12.75 -10.95
CA THR A 254 13.03 -11.31 -10.67
C THR A 254 13.25 -10.56 -11.98
N PRO A 255 12.18 -10.24 -12.73
CA PRO A 255 12.28 -9.54 -14.01
C PRO A 255 13.07 -8.25 -13.93
N GLU A 256 13.65 -7.80 -15.04
CA GLU A 256 14.50 -6.59 -15.09
C GLU A 256 13.74 -5.30 -14.71
N ASP A 257 12.43 -5.29 -14.89
CA ASP A 257 11.53 -4.20 -14.52
C ASP A 257 10.95 -4.35 -13.10
N ALA A 258 11.43 -5.33 -12.33
CA ALA A 258 11.03 -5.48 -10.94
C ALA A 258 11.28 -4.20 -10.15
N SER A 259 10.28 -3.76 -9.41
CA SER A 259 10.33 -2.53 -8.63
C SER A 259 10.41 -2.77 -7.12
N SER A 260 9.82 -3.87 -6.64
CA SER A 260 9.81 -4.15 -5.21
C SER A 260 9.69 -5.64 -4.89
N LEU A 261 10.18 -5.98 -3.70
CA LEU A 261 9.99 -7.26 -3.02
C LEU A 261 9.11 -7.03 -1.80
N VAL A 262 8.03 -7.78 -1.68
CA VAL A 262 7.16 -7.79 -0.50
C VAL A 262 7.27 -9.15 0.17
N THR A 263 7.53 -9.16 1.47
CA THR A 263 7.59 -10.39 2.26
C THR A 263 6.43 -10.45 3.25
N ARG A 264 5.95 -11.65 3.54
CA ARG A 264 4.87 -11.90 4.50
C ARG A 264 5.30 -13.04 5.42
N HIS A 265 5.19 -12.83 6.72
CA HIS A 265 5.57 -13.80 7.74
C HIS A 265 4.41 -13.94 8.73
N TYR A 266 3.75 -15.10 8.75
CA TYR A 266 2.59 -15.38 9.61
C TYR A 266 2.96 -16.21 10.82
N PHE A 267 2.29 -15.94 11.92
CA PHE A 267 2.47 -16.60 13.22
C PHE A 267 1.11 -17.09 13.73
N ASP A 268 1.08 -18.27 14.33
CA ASP A 268 -0.14 -18.87 14.90
C ASP A 268 -0.28 -18.61 16.39
N THR A 269 0.76 -18.10 17.01
CA THR A 269 0.78 -17.80 18.44
C THR A 269 0.59 -16.32 18.67
N TRP A 270 -0.57 -15.98 19.22
CA TRP A 270 -0.82 -14.68 19.76
C TRP A 270 -0.78 -14.75 21.31
N PRO A 271 0.01 -14.01 22.01
CA PRO A 271 -0.38 -12.79 22.67
C PRO A 271 0.32 -11.58 22.07
N PRO A 272 -0.10 -10.36 22.48
CA PRO A 272 0.39 -9.06 21.96
C PRO A 272 1.91 -8.82 22.02
N GLY A 273 2.71 -9.80 22.21
CA GLY A 273 4.18 -9.75 22.10
C GLY A 273 4.70 -10.37 20.80
N ALA A 274 3.87 -11.07 20.04
CA ALA A 274 4.27 -11.70 18.79
C ALA A 274 4.67 -10.67 17.70
N ILE A 275 4.09 -9.46 17.74
CA ILE A 275 4.49 -8.34 16.90
C ILE A 275 5.92 -7.85 17.20
N SER A 276 6.45 -8.16 18.36
CA SER A 276 7.85 -7.91 18.72
C SER A 276 8.80 -9.02 18.27
N GLN A 277 8.31 -10.12 17.69
CA GLN A 277 9.17 -11.13 17.08
C GLN A 277 9.80 -10.53 15.84
N THR A 278 11.09 -10.28 15.90
CA THR A 278 11.86 -9.86 14.74
C THR A 278 12.09 -11.07 13.85
N VAL A 279 11.61 -10.99 12.62
CA VAL A 279 12.00 -11.96 11.59
C VAL A 279 13.47 -11.73 11.29
N ASP A 280 14.28 -12.78 11.42
CA ASP A 280 15.68 -12.73 11.00
C ASP A 280 15.72 -12.77 9.48
N LEU A 281 15.87 -11.61 8.86
CA LEU A 281 15.79 -11.43 7.43
C LEU A 281 16.71 -10.30 6.99
N SER A 282 17.48 -10.55 5.95
CA SER A 282 18.36 -9.56 5.34
C SER A 282 18.30 -9.62 3.82
N ILE A 283 18.57 -8.49 3.16
CA ILE A 283 18.73 -8.42 1.71
C ILE A 283 20.02 -7.68 1.38
N ARG A 284 20.71 -8.12 0.33
CA ARG A 284 21.89 -7.46 -0.21
C ARG A 284 22.02 -7.69 -1.70
N ALA A 285 22.77 -6.82 -2.36
CA ALA A 285 23.16 -7.05 -3.75
C ALA A 285 24.07 -8.29 -3.86
N ALA A 286 23.84 -9.13 -4.87
CA ALA A 286 24.64 -10.36 -5.09
C ALA A 286 26.08 -10.05 -5.45
N ASN A 287 26.30 -9.01 -6.27
CA ASN A 287 27.58 -8.61 -6.84
C ASN A 287 28.02 -7.22 -6.34
N ALA A 288 27.76 -6.90 -5.06
CA ALA A 288 28.26 -5.64 -4.49
C ALA A 288 29.79 -5.62 -4.54
N PRO A 289 30.42 -4.61 -5.15
CA PRO A 289 31.87 -4.50 -5.14
C PRO A 289 32.38 -4.41 -3.71
N LYS A 290 33.44 -5.16 -3.41
CA LYS A 290 34.10 -5.14 -2.11
C LYS A 290 34.97 -3.88 -1.91
N GLU A 291 34.98 -2.99 -2.89
CA GLU A 291 35.79 -1.77 -2.83
C GLU A 291 35.18 -0.79 -1.81
N GLU A 292 36.06 -0.13 -1.08
CA GLU A 292 35.69 0.95 -0.17
C GLU A 292 34.86 1.99 -0.94
N HIS A 293 33.59 2.00 -0.70
CA HIS A 293 32.70 3.00 -1.27
C HIS A 293 32.94 4.33 -0.52
N VAL A 294 33.53 5.28 -1.20
CA VAL A 294 33.59 6.65 -0.71
C VAL A 294 32.19 7.26 -0.90
N PRO A 295 31.47 7.62 0.18
CA PRO A 295 30.16 8.23 0.05
C PRO A 295 30.26 9.56 -0.71
N GLU A 296 29.59 9.67 -1.83
CA GLU A 296 29.43 10.93 -2.53
C GLU A 296 28.11 11.61 -2.12
N PRO A 297 28.07 12.94 -2.09
CA PRO A 297 26.81 13.66 -1.89
C PRO A 297 25.78 13.24 -2.92
N VAL A 298 24.57 13.01 -2.47
CA VAL A 298 23.46 12.64 -3.38
C VAL A 298 23.06 13.86 -4.19
N ALA A 299 22.97 13.71 -5.52
CA ALA A 299 22.59 14.80 -6.41
C ALA A 299 21.13 15.26 -6.17
N ASP A 300 20.87 16.55 -6.34
CA ASP A 300 19.53 17.16 -6.15
C ASP A 300 18.45 16.45 -6.99
N VAL A 301 18.77 16.09 -8.24
CA VAL A 301 17.85 15.37 -9.12
C VAL A 301 17.52 13.96 -8.63
N VAL A 302 18.43 13.30 -7.95
CA VAL A 302 18.21 11.97 -7.34
C VAL A 302 17.27 12.09 -6.13
N ILE A 303 17.51 13.07 -5.26
CA ILE A 303 16.61 13.34 -4.13
C ILE A 303 15.21 13.75 -4.63
N SER A 304 15.13 14.58 -5.68
CA SER A 304 13.86 14.91 -6.33
C SER A 304 13.11 13.65 -6.77
N TYR A 305 13.78 12.76 -7.48
CA TYR A 305 13.19 11.52 -7.97
C TYR A 305 12.71 10.62 -6.83
N ARG A 306 13.49 10.47 -5.77
CA ARG A 306 13.13 9.67 -4.59
C ARG A 306 11.90 10.24 -3.86
N ILE A 307 11.81 11.57 -3.73
CA ILE A 307 10.63 12.24 -3.17
C ILE A 307 9.42 12.04 -4.08
N ASP A 308 9.60 12.09 -5.41
CA ASP A 308 8.50 11.84 -6.36
C ASP A 308 8.00 10.39 -6.31
N LEU A 309 8.88 9.40 -6.08
CA LEU A 309 8.47 8.02 -5.82
C LEU A 309 7.66 7.90 -4.52
N ALA A 310 8.10 8.55 -3.46
CA ALA A 310 7.35 8.57 -2.20
C ALA A 310 5.98 9.25 -2.38
N ASN A 311 5.92 10.32 -3.17
CA ASN A 311 4.68 11.00 -3.52
C ASN A 311 3.75 10.12 -4.35
N ASP A 312 4.27 9.39 -5.34
CA ASP A 312 3.48 8.44 -6.13
C ASP A 312 2.90 7.34 -5.24
N PHE A 313 3.71 6.76 -4.34
CA PHE A 313 3.24 5.77 -3.38
C PHE A 313 2.10 6.32 -2.51
N LEU A 314 2.24 7.52 -1.97
CA LEU A 314 1.20 8.17 -1.18
C LEU A 314 -0.09 8.35 -2.00
N ARG A 315 0.01 8.84 -3.22
CA ARG A 315 -1.16 9.04 -4.10
C ARG A 315 -1.89 7.73 -4.41
N ARG A 316 -1.16 6.66 -4.72
CA ARG A 316 -1.74 5.34 -5.04
C ARG A 316 -2.49 4.73 -3.87
N HIS A 317 -1.99 4.93 -2.66
CA HIS A 317 -2.61 4.39 -1.45
C HIS A 317 -3.56 5.38 -0.75
N THR A 318 -3.88 6.49 -1.38
CA THR A 318 -4.89 7.46 -0.93
C THR A 318 -5.77 7.90 -2.09
N LEU A 319 -5.38 8.91 -2.82
CA LEU A 319 -6.19 9.58 -3.86
C LEU A 319 -6.54 8.68 -5.05
N LEU A 320 -5.64 7.79 -5.44
CA LEU A 320 -5.82 6.90 -6.59
C LEU A 320 -6.30 5.49 -6.19
N MET A 321 -6.57 5.28 -4.90
CA MET A 321 -7.05 3.99 -4.44
C MET A 321 -8.41 3.67 -5.05
N PRO A 322 -8.59 2.49 -5.70
CA PRO A 322 -9.82 2.17 -6.39
C PRO A 322 -11.00 2.20 -5.44
N GLN A 323 -12.08 2.87 -5.86
CA GLN A 323 -13.35 2.76 -5.16
C GLN A 323 -13.99 1.40 -5.46
N PRO A 324 -14.62 0.73 -4.49
CA PRO A 324 -15.38 -0.48 -4.77
C PRO A 324 -16.50 -0.19 -5.76
N ASP A 325 -16.40 -0.75 -6.95
CA ASP A 325 -17.37 -0.66 -8.03
C ASP A 325 -18.01 -2.05 -8.22
N PRO A 326 -19.37 -2.14 -8.32
CA PRO A 326 -20.03 -3.42 -8.55
C PRO A 326 -19.56 -4.19 -9.78
N THR A 327 -19.02 -3.49 -10.78
CA THR A 327 -18.54 -4.09 -12.03
C THR A 327 -17.10 -4.58 -11.95
N THR A 328 -16.30 -4.06 -11.00
CA THR A 328 -14.87 -4.36 -10.85
C THR A 328 -14.52 -5.02 -9.53
N ALA A 329 -15.44 -5.04 -8.57
CA ALA A 329 -15.20 -5.67 -7.27
C ALA A 329 -14.91 -7.18 -7.45
N PRO A 330 -13.83 -7.69 -6.86
CA PRO A 330 -13.52 -9.11 -6.97
C PRO A 330 -14.60 -9.95 -6.26
N PRO A 331 -14.90 -11.18 -6.76
CA PRO A 331 -15.96 -12.01 -6.18
C PRO A 331 -15.81 -12.35 -4.70
N PHE A 332 -14.60 -12.27 -4.18
CA PHE A 332 -14.34 -12.51 -2.77
C PHE A 332 -14.80 -11.35 -1.86
N PHE A 333 -15.16 -10.18 -2.43
CA PHE A 333 -15.61 -9.01 -1.67
C PHE A 333 -17.10 -8.74 -1.92
N ALA A 334 -17.94 -8.98 -0.92
CA ALA A 334 -19.36 -8.65 -1.00
C ALA A 334 -19.57 -7.14 -0.79
N LEU A 335 -20.29 -6.51 -1.73
CA LEU A 335 -20.62 -5.08 -1.67
C LEU A 335 -21.85 -4.77 -0.82
N LEU A 336 -22.79 -5.72 -0.74
CA LEU A 336 -23.98 -5.56 0.11
C LEU A 336 -23.59 -5.71 1.59
N PRO A 337 -24.10 -4.84 2.46
CA PRO A 337 -23.83 -4.95 3.89
C PRO A 337 -24.26 -6.31 4.47
N ASN A 338 -23.52 -6.75 5.45
CA ASN A 338 -23.76 -8.00 6.18
C ASN A 338 -23.73 -9.26 5.31
N MET A 339 -23.00 -9.21 4.20
CA MET A 339 -22.70 -10.37 3.35
C MET A 339 -21.19 -10.54 3.22
N ILE A 340 -20.77 -11.78 3.03
CA ILE A 340 -19.36 -12.11 2.75
C ILE A 340 -19.25 -12.71 1.34
N GLY A 341 -18.25 -12.28 0.59
CA GLY A 341 -17.98 -12.81 -0.75
C GLY A 341 -17.50 -14.27 -0.71
N VAL A 342 -17.45 -14.88 -1.88
CA VAL A 342 -17.00 -16.27 -2.01
C VAL A 342 -15.49 -16.34 -1.85
N PRO A 343 -14.94 -17.22 -1.00
CA PRO A 343 -13.50 -17.37 -0.87
C PRO A 343 -12.83 -17.62 -2.22
N GLN A 344 -11.79 -16.86 -2.54
CA GLN A 344 -11.07 -16.95 -3.81
C GLN A 344 -9.61 -16.62 -3.65
N LYS A 345 -8.73 -17.37 -4.32
CA LYS A 345 -7.30 -17.07 -4.43
C LYS A 345 -7.07 -15.84 -5.29
N TRP A 346 -6.08 -15.05 -4.91
CA TRP A 346 -5.55 -13.99 -5.78
C TRP A 346 -4.88 -14.60 -6.99
N LYS A 347 -4.95 -13.94 -8.13
CA LYS A 347 -4.31 -14.44 -9.36
C LYS A 347 -3.03 -13.66 -9.64
N ARG A 348 -2.03 -14.37 -10.16
CA ARG A 348 -0.80 -13.75 -10.65
C ARG A 348 -1.14 -12.79 -11.79
N GLY A 349 -0.55 -11.59 -11.79
CA GLY A 349 -0.83 -10.54 -12.77
C GLY A 349 -2.01 -9.63 -12.40
N GLU A 350 -2.81 -9.95 -11.38
CA GLU A 350 -3.83 -9.03 -10.85
C GLU A 350 -3.16 -7.88 -10.09
N GLU A 351 -3.75 -6.68 -10.23
CA GLU A 351 -3.33 -5.50 -9.47
C GLU A 351 -3.78 -5.61 -8.02
N GLY A 352 -2.92 -5.19 -7.10
CA GLY A 352 -3.21 -5.12 -5.68
C GLY A 352 -2.23 -5.88 -4.81
N MET A 353 -2.59 -6.03 -3.54
CA MET A 353 -1.69 -6.51 -2.47
C MET A 353 -1.91 -7.98 -2.09
N GLY A 354 -2.76 -8.71 -2.81
CA GLY A 354 -3.03 -10.11 -2.51
C GLY A 354 -1.82 -11.00 -2.76
N ALA A 355 -1.68 -12.07 -1.99
CA ALA A 355 -0.77 -13.17 -2.29
C ALA A 355 -1.51 -14.24 -3.08
N VAL A 356 -0.87 -14.82 -4.08
CA VAL A 356 -1.51 -15.77 -5.02
C VAL A 356 -1.81 -17.14 -4.39
N ASP A 357 -1.17 -17.44 -3.30
CA ASP A 357 -1.34 -18.69 -2.53
C ASP A 357 -2.25 -18.53 -1.30
N ILE A 358 -2.93 -17.39 -1.19
CA ILE A 358 -3.90 -17.11 -0.13
C ILE A 358 -5.29 -16.92 -0.76
N ALA A 359 -6.29 -17.60 -0.22
CA ALA A 359 -7.68 -17.32 -0.53
C ALA A 359 -8.24 -16.28 0.44
N TYR A 360 -9.01 -15.36 -0.11
CA TYR A 360 -9.62 -14.26 0.62
C TYR A 360 -11.15 -14.34 0.54
N ALA A 361 -11.83 -13.93 1.61
CA ALA A 361 -13.26 -13.66 1.60
C ALA A 361 -13.52 -12.43 2.46
N ALA A 362 -14.33 -11.50 1.96
CA ALA A 362 -14.55 -10.25 2.67
C ALA A 362 -15.95 -9.71 2.44
N GLY A 363 -16.35 -8.81 3.31
CA GLY A 363 -17.58 -8.05 3.17
C GLY A 363 -17.69 -6.99 4.25
N ARG A 364 -18.67 -6.15 4.10
CA ARG A 364 -18.95 -5.08 5.04
C ARG A 364 -19.97 -5.50 6.06
N PHE A 365 -19.76 -5.14 7.31
CA PHE A 365 -20.83 -5.19 8.28
C PHE A 365 -21.43 -3.79 8.48
N ARG A 366 -22.73 -3.77 8.76
CA ARG A 366 -23.48 -2.59 9.22
C ARG A 366 -24.48 -3.07 10.26
N LEU A 367 -24.35 -2.59 11.48
CA LEU A 367 -25.12 -3.04 12.63
C LEU A 367 -25.61 -1.86 13.44
N GLU A 368 -26.87 -1.93 13.86
CA GLU A 368 -27.41 -1.04 14.89
C GLU A 368 -26.82 -1.43 16.27
N ASP A 369 -27.12 -0.63 17.29
CA ASP A 369 -26.49 -0.77 18.61
C ASP A 369 -26.86 -2.08 19.32
N ASP A 370 -28.05 -2.62 19.03
CA ASP A 370 -28.60 -3.85 19.60
C ASP A 370 -28.52 -5.06 18.65
N GLU A 371 -27.80 -4.94 17.54
CA GLU A 371 -27.65 -6.01 16.55
C GLU A 371 -26.31 -6.75 16.66
N ALA A 372 -26.36 -8.01 16.28
CA ALA A 372 -25.20 -8.87 16.09
C ALA A 372 -25.23 -9.52 14.71
N LEU A 373 -24.09 -9.61 14.04
CA LEU A 373 -23.90 -10.37 12.81
C LEU A 373 -23.29 -11.73 13.15
N ILE A 374 -24.00 -12.80 12.83
CA ILE A 374 -23.53 -14.16 12.95
C ILE A 374 -22.94 -14.59 11.60
N LEU A 375 -21.72 -15.07 11.61
CA LEU A 375 -21.01 -15.65 10.47
C LEU A 375 -20.90 -17.16 10.70
N LYS A 376 -21.39 -17.96 9.75
CA LYS A 376 -21.25 -19.41 9.77
C LYS A 376 -20.58 -19.89 8.48
N GLY A 377 -19.58 -20.73 8.59
CA GLY A 377 -18.85 -21.25 7.44
C GLY A 377 -17.96 -22.41 7.81
N ALA A 378 -17.05 -22.74 6.90
CA ALA A 378 -16.04 -23.74 7.16
C ALA A 378 -14.68 -23.26 6.63
N VAL A 379 -13.65 -23.48 7.43
CA VAL A 379 -12.25 -23.28 7.04
C VAL A 379 -11.91 -24.40 6.07
N PRO A 380 -11.48 -24.12 4.84
CA PRO A 380 -11.01 -25.14 3.92
C PRO A 380 -9.74 -25.82 4.48
N ARG A 381 -9.37 -26.95 3.95
CA ARG A 381 -8.07 -27.53 4.26
C ARG A 381 -6.98 -26.54 3.86
N CYS A 382 -6.31 -25.97 4.84
CA CYS A 382 -5.30 -24.94 4.67
C CYS A 382 -4.31 -24.97 5.83
N ARG A 383 -3.18 -24.33 5.67
CA ARG A 383 -2.14 -24.32 6.71
C ARG A 383 -2.51 -23.39 7.88
N PHE A 384 -3.15 -22.27 7.57
CA PHE A 384 -3.53 -21.27 8.56
C PHE A 384 -4.75 -20.49 8.06
N GLY A 385 -5.62 -20.10 8.95
CA GLY A 385 -6.77 -19.26 8.63
C GLY A 385 -6.99 -18.22 9.72
N ASN A 386 -7.38 -17.02 9.33
CA ASN A 386 -7.82 -15.99 10.26
C ASN A 386 -8.95 -15.13 9.70
N VAL A 387 -9.56 -14.39 10.61
CA VAL A 387 -10.54 -13.34 10.32
C VAL A 387 -10.19 -12.10 11.13
N VAL A 388 -10.25 -10.93 10.48
CA VAL A 388 -9.92 -9.64 11.09
C VAL A 388 -11.00 -8.61 10.79
N LEU A 389 -11.16 -7.62 11.67
CA LEU A 389 -12.00 -6.45 11.43
C LEU A 389 -11.14 -5.25 11.06
N TRP A 390 -11.53 -4.54 10.01
CA TRP A 390 -10.91 -3.31 9.57
C TRP A 390 -11.87 -2.13 9.62
N ASN A 391 -11.30 -0.96 9.90
CA ASN A 391 -11.98 0.31 9.65
C ASN A 391 -12.04 0.61 8.14
N ARG A 392 -12.65 1.74 7.76
CA ARG A 392 -12.79 2.13 6.34
C ARG A 392 -11.45 2.44 5.64
N PHE A 393 -10.37 2.60 6.38
CA PHE A 393 -9.02 2.83 5.84
C PHE A 393 -8.19 1.55 5.78
N LEU A 394 -8.83 0.38 5.82
CA LEU A 394 -8.17 -0.94 5.81
C LEU A 394 -7.13 -1.09 6.93
N GLN A 395 -7.41 -0.54 8.10
CA GLN A 395 -6.61 -0.75 9.30
C GLN A 395 -7.36 -1.65 10.27
N THR A 396 -6.69 -2.69 10.79
CA THR A 396 -7.27 -3.53 11.84
C THR A 396 -7.69 -2.67 13.03
N PHE A 397 -8.83 -2.97 13.62
CA PHE A 397 -9.27 -2.38 14.87
C PHE A 397 -8.23 -2.58 15.97
N ASP A 398 -8.39 -1.91 17.12
CA ASP A 398 -7.37 -1.95 18.16
C ASP A 398 -7.31 -3.34 18.82
N TYR A 399 -6.24 -4.06 18.55
CA TYR A 399 -5.99 -5.38 19.11
C TYR A 399 -5.18 -5.35 20.42
N SER A 400 -4.92 -4.18 21.00
CA SER A 400 -4.22 -4.08 22.29
C SER A 400 -5.03 -4.67 23.45
N ALA A 401 -6.34 -4.78 23.32
CA ALA A 401 -7.26 -5.38 24.27
C ALA A 401 -7.78 -6.76 23.82
N TYR A 402 -7.00 -7.51 23.05
CA TYR A 402 -7.42 -8.78 22.44
C TYR A 402 -8.05 -9.77 23.40
N ASP A 403 -7.51 -9.93 24.62
CA ASP A 403 -7.99 -10.90 25.59
C ASP A 403 -9.42 -10.63 26.08
N THR A 404 -9.84 -9.38 26.08
CA THR A 404 -11.17 -8.94 26.55
C THR A 404 -12.09 -8.48 25.43
N HIS A 405 -11.53 -7.91 24.35
CA HIS A 405 -12.25 -7.33 23.23
C HIS A 405 -11.59 -7.75 21.90
N PRO A 406 -11.71 -9.02 21.50
CA PRO A 406 -11.05 -9.50 20.29
C PRO A 406 -11.62 -8.87 19.02
N VAL A 407 -10.77 -8.35 18.17
CA VAL A 407 -11.10 -7.78 16.86
C VAL A 407 -10.61 -8.65 15.71
N PHE A 408 -10.03 -9.79 16.01
CA PHE A 408 -9.62 -10.84 15.10
C PHE A 408 -9.64 -12.20 15.77
N HIS A 409 -9.62 -13.28 14.99
CA HIS A 409 -9.43 -14.63 15.48
C HIS A 409 -8.61 -15.45 14.50
N THR A 410 -7.70 -16.26 15.04
CA THR A 410 -7.18 -17.43 14.33
C THR A 410 -8.28 -18.49 14.24
N LEU A 411 -8.41 -19.10 13.08
CA LEU A 411 -9.42 -20.12 12.80
C LEU A 411 -8.82 -21.52 12.93
N ASP A 412 -9.60 -22.43 13.50
CA ASP A 412 -9.18 -23.82 13.62
C ASP A 412 -9.14 -24.46 12.23
N THR A 413 -7.98 -24.98 11.82
CA THR A 413 -7.83 -25.72 10.57
C THR A 413 -8.40 -27.14 10.70
N PRO A 414 -8.82 -27.77 9.58
CA PRO A 414 -9.36 -29.13 9.64
C PRO A 414 -8.37 -30.12 10.24
N ALA A 415 -8.88 -31.01 11.09
CA ALA A 415 -8.10 -32.16 11.56
C ALA A 415 -7.79 -33.11 10.40
N ASP A 416 -6.77 -33.97 10.60
CA ASP A 416 -6.36 -34.97 9.60
C ASP A 416 -7.55 -35.77 9.07
N GLY A 417 -7.63 -35.90 7.76
CA GLY A 417 -8.68 -36.64 7.08
C GLY A 417 -10.01 -35.89 6.88
N LYS A 418 -10.10 -34.62 7.23
CA LYS A 418 -11.27 -33.76 6.97
C LYS A 418 -10.96 -32.71 5.93
N ASP A 419 -11.93 -32.39 5.08
CA ASP A 419 -11.77 -31.38 4.02
C ASP A 419 -12.02 -29.96 4.52
N SER A 420 -12.74 -29.80 5.64
CA SER A 420 -13.06 -28.49 6.22
C SER A 420 -13.36 -28.57 7.73
N ALA A 421 -13.21 -27.45 8.42
CA ALA A 421 -13.57 -27.28 9.82
C ALA A 421 -14.65 -26.20 9.97
N PRO A 422 -15.83 -26.50 10.54
CA PRO A 422 -16.89 -25.52 10.72
C PRO A 422 -16.49 -24.45 11.72
N PHE A 423 -16.97 -23.22 11.49
CA PHE A 423 -16.84 -22.14 12.45
C PHE A 423 -18.15 -21.36 12.59
N THR A 424 -18.33 -20.77 13.76
CA THR A 424 -19.35 -19.77 14.04
C THR A 424 -18.67 -18.60 14.76
N ILE A 425 -18.88 -17.38 14.23
CA ILE A 425 -18.33 -16.15 14.78
C ILE A 425 -19.46 -15.15 14.91
N VAL A 426 -19.47 -14.40 16.00
CA VAL A 426 -20.45 -13.35 16.25
C VAL A 426 -19.75 -12.01 16.33
N LEU A 427 -20.21 -11.03 15.55
CA LEU A 427 -19.77 -9.64 15.61
C LEU A 427 -20.84 -8.79 16.27
N SER A 428 -20.45 -7.98 17.25
CA SER A 428 -21.37 -7.04 17.90
C SER A 428 -20.62 -6.00 18.74
N LYS A 429 -21.31 -4.94 19.14
CA LYS A 429 -20.78 -3.91 20.04
C LYS A 429 -20.61 -4.41 21.48
N GLN A 430 -21.34 -5.42 21.86
CA GLN A 430 -21.29 -6.01 23.20
C GLN A 430 -21.29 -7.54 23.08
N LYS A 431 -20.51 -8.22 23.94
CA LYS A 431 -20.53 -9.68 23.97
C LYS A 431 -21.95 -10.17 24.29
N PRO A 432 -22.53 -11.03 23.45
CA PRO A 432 -23.87 -11.55 23.72
C PRO A 432 -23.90 -12.36 25.03
N GLU A 433 -24.97 -12.20 25.81
CA GLU A 433 -25.15 -12.98 27.03
C GLU A 433 -25.28 -14.47 26.74
N ASN A 434 -24.71 -15.30 27.58
CA ASN A 434 -24.73 -16.77 27.45
C ASN A 434 -24.12 -17.29 26.13
N TYR A 435 -23.20 -16.55 25.52
CA TYR A 435 -22.44 -16.98 24.34
C TYR A 435 -20.96 -17.15 24.68
N GLU A 436 -20.49 -18.39 24.60
CA GLU A 436 -19.08 -18.75 24.89
C GLU A 436 -18.26 -19.04 23.61
N GLY A 437 -18.84 -18.83 22.41
CA GLY A 437 -18.15 -19.01 21.15
C GLY A 437 -17.23 -17.83 20.76
N LYS A 438 -16.69 -17.88 19.55
CA LYS A 438 -15.83 -16.81 19.02
C LYS A 438 -16.65 -15.54 18.81
N TRP A 439 -16.34 -14.51 19.58
CA TRP A 439 -16.94 -13.18 19.48
C TRP A 439 -15.91 -12.17 18.99
N MET A 440 -16.32 -11.25 18.14
CA MET A 440 -15.49 -10.14 17.67
C MET A 440 -16.15 -8.81 18.05
N TYR A 441 -15.36 -7.96 18.68
CA TYR A 441 -15.79 -6.65 19.16
C TYR A 441 -15.67 -5.62 18.03
N THR A 442 -16.75 -4.92 17.74
CA THR A 442 -16.80 -3.90 16.68
C THR A 442 -16.25 -2.53 17.10
N GLU A 443 -15.65 -2.41 18.30
CA GLU A 443 -15.19 -1.13 18.90
C GLU A 443 -16.31 -0.09 19.03
N GLY A 444 -17.56 -0.55 19.20
CA GLY A 444 -18.73 0.33 19.21
C GLY A 444 -19.07 0.92 17.84
N ARG A 445 -18.41 0.49 16.78
CA ARG A 445 -18.63 1.00 15.42
C ARG A 445 -19.85 0.38 14.79
N PRO A 446 -20.68 1.19 14.09
CA PRO A 446 -21.83 0.67 13.36
C PRO A 446 -21.42 -0.04 12.07
N MET A 447 -20.20 0.16 11.59
CA MET A 447 -19.75 -0.41 10.32
C MET A 447 -18.23 -0.64 10.28
N GLY A 448 -17.83 -1.54 9.40
CA GLY A 448 -16.46 -1.89 9.11
C GLY A 448 -16.39 -3.01 8.07
N THR A 449 -15.20 -3.58 7.91
CA THR A 449 -14.96 -4.70 6.98
C THR A 449 -14.56 -5.94 7.76
N VAL A 450 -15.18 -7.07 7.44
CA VAL A 450 -14.75 -8.41 7.85
C VAL A 450 -13.88 -8.97 6.76
N PHE A 451 -12.70 -9.47 7.11
CA PHE A 451 -11.75 -9.97 6.13
C PHE A 451 -11.16 -11.31 6.56
N PHE A 452 -11.44 -12.36 5.79
CA PHE A 452 -10.92 -13.71 5.98
C PHE A 452 -9.69 -13.97 5.11
N ARG A 453 -8.75 -14.73 5.65
CA ARG A 453 -7.60 -15.27 4.92
C ARG A 453 -7.46 -16.76 5.18
N PHE A 454 -7.20 -17.53 4.12
CA PHE A 454 -6.89 -18.95 4.18
C PHE A 454 -5.58 -19.17 3.43
N LEU A 455 -4.52 -19.54 4.12
CA LEU A 455 -3.16 -19.66 3.60
C LEU A 455 -2.91 -21.07 3.07
N LEU A 456 -2.44 -21.18 1.83
CA LEU A 456 -2.22 -22.44 1.14
C LEU A 456 -3.48 -23.35 1.14
N PRO A 457 -4.66 -22.82 0.79
CA PRO A 457 -5.87 -23.64 0.81
C PRO A 457 -5.85 -24.65 -0.33
N GLU A 458 -6.26 -25.88 -0.03
CA GLU A 458 -6.50 -26.91 -1.03
C GLU A 458 -7.81 -26.62 -1.77
N GLY A 459 -7.86 -26.95 -3.07
CA GLY A 459 -9.04 -26.71 -3.92
C GLY A 459 -9.05 -25.31 -4.56
N ASP A 460 -10.21 -24.91 -5.04
CA ASP A 460 -10.45 -23.66 -5.76
C ASP A 460 -11.74 -22.96 -5.27
N ALA A 461 -12.05 -21.78 -5.84
CA ALA A 461 -13.20 -20.97 -5.47
C ALA A 461 -14.56 -21.71 -5.58
N TYR A 462 -14.66 -22.76 -6.40
CA TYR A 462 -15.88 -23.55 -6.56
C TYR A 462 -16.04 -24.62 -5.48
N THR A 463 -14.93 -25.01 -4.84
CA THR A 463 -14.90 -26.00 -3.77
C THR A 463 -15.01 -25.41 -2.39
N TYR A 464 -14.74 -24.10 -2.24
CA TYR A 464 -14.83 -23.42 -0.94
C TYR A 464 -16.29 -23.19 -0.55
N GLN A 465 -16.62 -23.46 0.69
CA GLN A 465 -17.92 -23.16 1.23
C GLN A 465 -18.13 -21.66 1.34
N ARG A 466 -19.35 -21.23 1.04
CA ARG A 466 -19.76 -19.85 1.32
C ARG A 466 -19.84 -19.61 2.82
N ILE A 467 -19.61 -18.37 3.20
CA ILE A 467 -19.80 -17.92 4.57
C ILE A 467 -21.20 -17.34 4.66
N ASP A 468 -22.09 -18.03 5.35
CA ASP A 468 -23.45 -17.59 5.58
C ASP A 468 -23.49 -16.54 6.67
N THR A 469 -24.41 -15.59 6.52
CA THR A 469 -24.53 -14.45 7.42
C THR A 469 -25.97 -14.23 7.82
N VAL A 470 -26.19 -13.85 9.06
CA VAL A 470 -27.52 -13.42 9.55
C VAL A 470 -27.36 -12.36 10.63
N VAL A 471 -28.18 -11.31 10.55
CA VAL A 471 -28.29 -10.27 11.58
C VAL A 471 -29.42 -10.65 12.53
N VAL A 472 -29.16 -10.61 13.81
CA VAL A 472 -30.14 -10.88 14.88
C VAL A 472 -29.97 -9.87 16.02
N PRO A 473 -30.99 -9.64 16.84
CA PRO A 473 -30.81 -8.90 18.09
C PRO A 473 -29.74 -9.57 18.98
N VAL A 474 -28.88 -8.80 19.62
CA VAL A 474 -27.76 -9.30 20.40
C VAL A 474 -28.20 -10.23 21.52
N ASP A 475 -29.36 -9.94 22.14
CA ASP A 475 -29.98 -10.76 23.19
C ASP A 475 -30.58 -12.09 22.68
N LYS A 476 -30.72 -12.26 21.38
CA LYS A 476 -31.24 -13.47 20.72
C LYS A 476 -30.18 -14.39 20.15
N VAL A 477 -28.91 -14.00 20.20
CA VAL A 477 -27.80 -14.78 19.61
C VAL A 477 -27.77 -16.22 20.16
N ALA A 478 -27.78 -16.41 21.49
CA ALA A 478 -27.74 -17.73 22.09
C ALA A 478 -28.95 -18.59 21.69
N GLN A 479 -30.15 -18.01 21.66
CA GLN A 479 -31.38 -18.68 21.21
C GLN A 479 -31.28 -19.10 19.75
N HIS A 480 -30.81 -18.20 18.86
CA HIS A 480 -30.69 -18.48 17.44
C HIS A 480 -29.66 -19.57 17.13
N LEU A 481 -28.59 -19.67 17.91
CA LEU A 481 -27.55 -20.69 17.74
C LEU A 481 -27.91 -22.05 18.31
N SER A 482 -28.89 -22.12 19.23
CA SER A 482 -29.39 -23.35 19.83
C SER A 482 -30.55 -24.00 19.04
N ALA A 483 -31.15 -23.27 18.10
CA ALA A 483 -32.23 -23.71 17.23
C ALA A 483 -31.66 -24.39 15.96
#